data_ccc509aaac296f6585595d68ca784722
#
_entry.id   ccc509aaac296f6585595d68ca784722
#
_cell.length_a   1.000
_cell.length_b   1.000
_cell.length_c   1.000
_cell.angle_alpha   90.00
_cell.angle_beta   90.00
_cell.angle_gamma   90.00
#
_symmetry.space_group_name_H-M   'P 1'
#
loop_
_entity.id
_entity.type
_entity.pdbx_description
1 polymer ?
#
loop_
_entity_poly.entity_id
_entity_poly.type
_entity_poly.pdbx_seq_one_letter_code
_entity_poly.pdbx_strand_id
1 'polypeptide(L)'
;MPNQSVIVLDFGGQYNQLIARRVRECNVYCEVKPNTMTVEEIRAFDPIGIIFTGGPQSVYAEGSPQVDPEIFRLGIPILGICYGCQLMAQYLGGEVTAAGKDTAREYGKTETWFDTDCRLFRGLPEQSITWMSHGDYMAKVPESFRLVAHSDACPTVGICDEARGFYGVQFHPEVNHTEYGQAMLRNFLYEVCGATGEWTMGDFMRKSIEDIRAKVGDGKVLLALSGGVDSSVAAALLAEAVGSQLTCIFVDHGLLRKNEGDEVEAAFQNWDINLVRVNAEERFLTRLKDVSDPETKRKIIGEEFIRVFEEEGKKIGSVDYLAQGTIYPD
;
A
#
# COMPACT_ATOMS: atom_id res chain seq x y z
N MET A 1 -17.97 -0.52 7.81
CA MET A 1 -16.87 0.18 7.11
C MET A 1 -17.07 1.67 7.29
N PRO A 2 -16.01 2.52 7.19
CA PRO A 2 -16.20 3.97 7.15
C PRO A 2 -17.21 4.34 6.05
N ASN A 3 -18.04 5.36 6.28
CA ASN A 3 -19.08 5.77 5.34
C ASN A 3 -18.55 6.26 3.98
N GLN A 4 -17.24 6.54 3.88
CA GLN A 4 -16.55 6.94 2.66
C GLN A 4 -15.23 6.18 2.55
N SER A 5 -15.08 5.42 1.48
CA SER A 5 -13.88 4.62 1.23
C SER A 5 -13.50 4.63 -0.24
N VAL A 6 -12.21 4.43 -0.51
CA VAL A 6 -11.64 4.35 -1.86
C VAL A 6 -11.04 2.96 -2.08
N ILE A 7 -11.23 2.40 -3.26
CA ILE A 7 -10.55 1.18 -3.68
C ILE A 7 -9.29 1.55 -4.47
N VAL A 8 -8.17 0.95 -4.12
CA VAL A 8 -6.92 1.00 -4.89
C VAL A 8 -6.76 -0.36 -5.56
N LEU A 9 -6.96 -0.45 -6.88
CA LEU A 9 -6.80 -1.68 -7.64
C LEU A 9 -5.34 -1.87 -8.04
N ASP A 10 -4.78 -3.01 -7.64
CA ASP A 10 -3.37 -3.36 -7.83
C ASP A 10 -3.15 -4.06 -9.17
N PHE A 11 -2.35 -3.45 -10.03
CA PHE A 11 -1.90 -4.00 -11.33
C PHE A 11 -0.46 -4.52 -11.30
N GLY A 12 0.07 -4.83 -10.12
CA GLY A 12 1.42 -5.36 -9.94
C GLY A 12 2.51 -4.29 -9.86
N GLY A 13 2.15 -3.03 -9.67
CA GLY A 13 3.09 -1.92 -9.51
C GLY A 13 3.78 -1.94 -8.13
N GLN A 14 4.96 -1.32 -8.05
CA GLN A 14 5.74 -1.26 -6.80
C GLN A 14 5.16 -0.28 -5.77
N TYR A 15 4.28 0.66 -6.18
CA TYR A 15 3.85 1.78 -5.35
C TYR A 15 2.38 1.70 -4.88
N ASN A 16 1.71 0.55 -5.05
CA ASN A 16 0.31 0.38 -4.66
C ASN A 16 0.05 0.68 -3.17
N GLN A 17 0.91 0.19 -2.27
CA GLN A 17 0.81 0.50 -0.83
C GLN A 17 1.14 1.97 -0.53
N LEU A 18 2.03 2.59 -1.29
CA LEU A 18 2.34 4.01 -1.16
C LEU A 18 1.13 4.87 -1.58
N ILE A 19 0.42 4.51 -2.66
CA ILE A 19 -0.84 5.17 -3.06
C ILE A 19 -1.84 5.08 -1.91
N ALA A 20 -2.05 3.89 -1.34
CA ALA A 20 -2.96 3.70 -0.22
C ALA A 20 -2.57 4.55 1.00
N ARG A 21 -1.28 4.64 1.31
CA ARG A 21 -0.76 5.51 2.36
C ARG A 21 -1.09 6.98 2.09
N ARG A 22 -0.86 7.47 0.86
CA ARG A 22 -1.15 8.85 0.48
C ARG A 22 -2.64 9.20 0.58
N VAL A 23 -3.52 8.28 0.21
CA VAL A 23 -4.96 8.42 0.40
C VAL A 23 -5.32 8.55 1.88
N ARG A 24 -4.74 7.70 2.74
CA ARG A 24 -4.96 7.75 4.19
C ARG A 24 -4.39 9.02 4.83
N GLU A 25 -3.27 9.53 4.35
CA GLU A 25 -2.70 10.83 4.73
C GLU A 25 -3.62 12.02 4.36
N CYS A 26 -4.55 11.83 3.41
CA CYS A 26 -5.64 12.76 3.11
C CYS A 26 -6.90 12.54 3.96
N ASN A 27 -6.84 11.78 5.05
CA ASN A 27 -7.97 11.45 5.92
C ASN A 27 -9.13 10.73 5.19
N VAL A 28 -8.81 9.89 4.23
CA VAL A 28 -9.77 9.05 3.51
C VAL A 28 -9.37 7.59 3.68
N TYR A 29 -10.32 6.73 4.08
CA TYR A 29 -10.05 5.29 4.16
C TYR A 29 -9.88 4.68 2.78
N CYS A 30 -8.96 3.74 2.63
CA CYS A 30 -8.83 2.96 1.41
C CYS A 30 -8.34 1.54 1.68
N GLU A 31 -8.69 0.65 0.78
CA GLU A 31 -8.17 -0.71 0.72
C GLU A 31 -7.51 -0.99 -0.63
N VAL A 32 -6.39 -1.72 -0.59
CA VAL A 32 -5.77 -2.26 -1.80
C VAL A 32 -6.45 -3.59 -2.12
N LYS A 33 -6.94 -3.73 -3.33
CA LYS A 33 -7.62 -4.92 -3.84
C LYS A 33 -6.97 -5.39 -5.14
N PRO A 34 -7.02 -6.69 -5.46
CA PRO A 34 -6.51 -7.17 -6.73
C PRO A 34 -7.31 -6.60 -7.90
N ASN A 35 -6.66 -6.41 -9.05
CA ASN A 35 -7.31 -5.98 -10.29
C ASN A 35 -8.44 -6.90 -10.76
N THR A 36 -8.47 -8.14 -10.27
CA THR A 36 -9.50 -9.15 -10.55
C THR A 36 -10.76 -9.01 -9.69
N MET A 37 -10.83 -7.99 -8.80
CA MET A 37 -12.03 -7.72 -8.01
C MET A 37 -13.25 -7.55 -8.94
N THR A 38 -14.32 -8.27 -8.67
CA THR A 38 -15.52 -8.25 -9.51
C THR A 38 -16.34 -6.98 -9.33
N VAL A 39 -17.15 -6.66 -10.32
CA VAL A 39 -18.07 -5.51 -10.27
C VAL A 39 -19.06 -5.61 -9.12
N GLU A 40 -19.53 -6.82 -8.80
CA GLU A 40 -20.42 -7.12 -7.67
C GLU A 40 -19.72 -6.82 -6.33
N GLU A 41 -18.46 -7.21 -6.18
CA GLU A 41 -17.67 -6.92 -4.98
C GLU A 41 -17.42 -5.41 -4.83
N ILE A 42 -17.14 -4.70 -5.95
CA ILE A 42 -16.98 -3.24 -5.95
C ILE A 42 -18.28 -2.56 -5.52
N ARG A 43 -19.43 -2.98 -6.06
CA ARG A 43 -20.74 -2.44 -5.64
C ARG A 43 -21.05 -2.72 -4.17
N ALA A 44 -20.72 -3.91 -3.68
CA ALA A 44 -20.92 -4.27 -2.28
C ALA A 44 -19.99 -3.49 -1.34
N PHE A 45 -18.82 -3.08 -1.81
CA PHE A 45 -17.89 -2.23 -1.06
C PHE A 45 -18.36 -0.77 -1.00
N ASP A 46 -19.12 -0.31 -1.99
CA ASP A 46 -19.69 1.04 -2.13
C ASP A 46 -18.63 2.16 -2.02
N PRO A 47 -17.58 2.16 -2.87
CA PRO A 47 -16.53 3.14 -2.78
C PRO A 47 -16.96 4.49 -3.37
N ILE A 48 -16.44 5.59 -2.81
CA ILE A 48 -16.61 6.93 -3.38
C ILE A 48 -15.68 7.22 -4.56
N GLY A 49 -14.65 6.39 -4.77
CA GLY A 49 -13.70 6.51 -5.86
C GLY A 49 -12.83 5.27 -6.01
N ILE A 50 -12.25 5.10 -7.18
CA ILE A 50 -11.36 3.98 -7.50
C ILE A 50 -10.05 4.55 -8.04
N ILE A 51 -8.91 4.01 -7.60
CA ILE A 51 -7.59 4.34 -8.13
C ILE A 51 -7.00 3.10 -8.79
N PHE A 52 -6.64 3.21 -10.07
CA PHE A 52 -5.89 2.19 -10.79
C PHE A 52 -4.40 2.49 -10.64
N THR A 53 -3.63 1.55 -10.13
CA THR A 53 -2.20 1.72 -9.88
C THR A 53 -1.37 1.63 -11.16
N GLY A 54 -0.08 1.92 -11.05
CA GLY A 54 0.89 1.53 -12.06
C GLY A 54 1.05 0.01 -12.17
N GLY A 55 1.71 -0.44 -13.23
CA GLY A 55 2.01 -1.85 -13.48
C GLY A 55 3.28 -2.00 -14.32
N PRO A 56 3.94 -3.18 -14.28
CA PRO A 56 5.22 -3.41 -14.96
C PRO A 56 5.08 -3.79 -16.45
N GLN A 57 3.86 -4.07 -16.91
CA GLN A 57 3.60 -4.58 -18.26
C GLN A 57 3.00 -3.50 -19.18
N SER A 58 3.04 -3.75 -20.48
CA SER A 58 2.27 -2.99 -21.45
C SER A 58 0.82 -3.44 -21.46
N VAL A 59 -0.13 -2.49 -21.50
CA VAL A 59 -1.58 -2.79 -21.44
C VAL A 59 -2.08 -3.67 -22.59
N TYR A 60 -1.37 -3.68 -23.71
CA TYR A 60 -1.66 -4.51 -24.88
C TYR A 60 -0.89 -5.84 -24.91
N ALA A 61 -0.03 -6.11 -23.93
CA ALA A 61 0.70 -7.37 -23.84
C ALA A 61 -0.22 -8.53 -23.47
N GLU A 62 0.04 -9.71 -24.03
CA GLU A 62 -0.68 -10.93 -23.67
C GLU A 62 -0.45 -11.26 -22.17
N GLY A 63 -1.52 -11.54 -21.45
CA GLY A 63 -1.46 -11.84 -20.01
C GLY A 63 -1.27 -10.61 -19.12
N SER A 64 -1.29 -9.38 -19.66
CA SER A 64 -1.26 -8.16 -18.84
C SER A 64 -2.48 -8.06 -17.92
N PRO A 65 -2.35 -7.49 -16.71
CA PRO A 65 -3.46 -7.32 -15.79
C PRO A 65 -4.59 -6.48 -16.39
N GLN A 66 -5.80 -7.00 -16.38
CA GLN A 66 -6.99 -6.37 -16.93
C GLN A 66 -8.03 -6.13 -15.85
N VAL A 67 -9.10 -5.40 -16.18
CA VAL A 67 -10.30 -5.24 -15.35
C VAL A 67 -11.55 -5.65 -16.13
N ASP A 68 -12.65 -5.88 -15.43
CA ASP A 68 -13.95 -5.99 -16.06
C ASP A 68 -14.35 -4.62 -16.64
N PRO A 69 -14.62 -4.49 -17.96
CA PRO A 69 -15.02 -3.24 -18.59
C PRO A 69 -16.27 -2.58 -17.97
N GLU A 70 -17.12 -3.35 -17.34
CA GLU A 70 -18.31 -2.82 -16.66
C GLU A 70 -17.98 -1.86 -15.49
N ILE A 71 -16.72 -1.89 -15.00
CA ILE A 71 -16.25 -0.94 -13.98
C ILE A 71 -16.41 0.52 -14.43
N PHE A 72 -16.22 0.81 -15.72
CA PHE A 72 -16.38 2.14 -16.29
C PHE A 72 -17.85 2.62 -16.43
N ARG A 73 -18.81 1.73 -16.12
CA ARG A 73 -20.27 2.01 -16.13
C ARG A 73 -20.85 2.15 -14.72
N LEU A 74 -20.06 1.98 -13.67
CA LEU A 74 -20.53 2.04 -12.29
C LEU A 74 -20.92 3.45 -11.84
N GLY A 75 -20.52 4.50 -12.56
CA GLY A 75 -20.74 5.89 -12.14
C GLY A 75 -19.82 6.34 -10.99
N ILE A 76 -18.78 5.58 -10.71
CA ILE A 76 -17.80 5.86 -9.66
C ILE A 76 -16.60 6.58 -10.29
N PRO A 77 -16.12 7.71 -9.71
CA PRO A 77 -14.91 8.38 -10.16
C PRO A 77 -13.68 7.46 -10.21
N ILE A 78 -12.87 7.58 -11.25
CA ILE A 78 -11.67 6.76 -11.44
C ILE A 78 -10.45 7.65 -11.70
N LEU A 79 -9.36 7.40 -10.96
CA LEU A 79 -8.03 7.94 -11.23
C LEU A 79 -7.10 6.81 -11.71
N GLY A 80 -6.63 6.90 -12.95
CA GLY A 80 -5.59 6.00 -13.49
C GLY A 80 -4.20 6.59 -13.33
N ILE A 81 -3.26 5.83 -12.78
CA ILE A 81 -1.85 6.21 -12.61
C ILE A 81 -0.99 5.32 -13.49
N CYS A 82 -0.17 5.90 -14.36
CA CYS A 82 0.76 5.21 -15.24
C CYS A 82 0.07 4.10 -16.06
N TYR A 83 0.31 2.83 -15.74
CA TYR A 83 -0.39 1.70 -16.36
C TYR A 83 -1.92 1.85 -16.28
N GLY A 84 -2.45 2.24 -15.12
CA GLY A 84 -3.89 2.41 -14.92
C GLY A 84 -4.49 3.51 -15.79
N CYS A 85 -3.75 4.58 -16.09
CA CYS A 85 -4.14 5.62 -17.05
C CYS A 85 -4.21 5.05 -18.47
N GLN A 86 -3.19 4.32 -18.88
CA GLN A 86 -3.10 3.69 -20.20
C GLN A 86 -4.21 2.65 -20.39
N LEU A 87 -4.46 1.83 -19.39
CA LEU A 87 -5.53 0.81 -19.39
C LEU A 87 -6.90 1.47 -19.58
N MET A 88 -7.19 2.51 -18.80
CA MET A 88 -8.44 3.28 -18.93
C MET A 88 -8.58 3.88 -20.33
N ALA A 89 -7.53 4.48 -20.87
CA ALA A 89 -7.55 5.04 -22.21
C ALA A 89 -7.85 3.98 -23.28
N GLN A 90 -7.21 2.81 -23.19
CA GLN A 90 -7.41 1.71 -24.13
C GLN A 90 -8.86 1.19 -24.11
N TYR A 91 -9.45 0.97 -22.94
CA TYR A 91 -10.84 0.50 -22.82
C TYR A 91 -11.86 1.50 -23.33
N LEU A 92 -11.54 2.79 -23.27
CA LEU A 92 -12.46 3.87 -23.64
C LEU A 92 -12.26 4.41 -25.07
N GLY A 93 -11.48 3.70 -25.89
CA GLY A 93 -11.33 3.97 -27.33
C GLY A 93 -10.11 4.84 -27.70
N GLY A 94 -9.19 5.00 -26.77
CA GLY A 94 -7.85 5.54 -27.04
C GLY A 94 -6.92 4.47 -27.61
N GLU A 95 -5.66 4.86 -27.84
CA GLU A 95 -4.62 3.96 -28.32
C GLU A 95 -3.34 4.15 -27.50
N VAL A 96 -2.77 3.05 -27.02
CA VAL A 96 -1.50 3.02 -26.30
C VAL A 96 -0.48 2.29 -27.13
N THR A 97 0.71 2.84 -27.24
CA THR A 97 1.80 2.28 -28.04
C THR A 97 3.15 2.48 -27.35
N ALA A 98 4.12 1.65 -27.74
CA ALA A 98 5.48 1.83 -27.29
C ALA A 98 6.08 3.14 -27.85
N ALA A 99 6.79 3.86 -26.99
CA ALA A 99 7.51 5.06 -27.42
C ALA A 99 8.64 4.68 -28.39
N GLY A 100 8.81 5.48 -29.46
CA GLY A 100 9.93 5.39 -30.38
C GLY A 100 11.26 5.67 -29.67
N LYS A 101 12.39 5.46 -30.39
CA LYS A 101 13.72 5.69 -29.83
C LYS A 101 13.97 7.13 -29.37
N ASP A 102 13.26 8.09 -29.97
CA ASP A 102 13.49 9.53 -29.80
C ASP A 102 12.26 10.30 -29.27
N THR A 103 11.18 9.62 -28.87
CA THR A 103 9.92 10.29 -28.47
C THR A 103 9.20 9.55 -27.32
N ALA A 104 8.63 10.35 -26.41
CA ALA A 104 7.63 9.96 -25.39
C ALA A 104 8.07 8.96 -24.32
N ARG A 105 9.32 8.48 -24.32
CA ARG A 105 9.86 7.63 -23.24
C ARG A 105 10.49 8.50 -22.16
N GLU A 106 10.00 8.43 -20.93
CA GLU A 106 10.48 9.28 -19.85
C GLU A 106 10.73 8.48 -18.56
N TYR A 107 11.89 8.73 -17.96
CA TYR A 107 12.29 8.13 -16.67
C TYR A 107 12.93 9.20 -15.78
N GLY A 108 12.45 9.31 -14.55
CA GLY A 108 12.96 10.24 -13.56
C GLY A 108 12.18 11.54 -13.48
N LYS A 109 12.86 12.60 -13.06
CA LYS A 109 12.26 13.93 -12.89
C LYS A 109 12.05 14.60 -14.24
N THR A 110 10.82 15.01 -14.51
CA THR A 110 10.41 15.63 -15.78
C THR A 110 9.58 16.87 -15.50
N GLU A 111 9.87 17.97 -16.20
CA GLU A 111 9.03 19.15 -16.20
C GLU A 111 7.71 18.84 -16.90
N THR A 112 6.61 19.16 -16.25
CA THR A 112 5.26 18.86 -16.74
C THR A 112 4.40 20.11 -16.61
N TRP A 113 3.63 20.40 -17.65
CA TRP A 113 2.67 21.50 -17.71
C TRP A 113 1.25 20.99 -17.49
N PHE A 114 0.48 21.73 -16.71
CA PHE A 114 -0.88 21.38 -16.30
C PHE A 114 -1.90 22.41 -16.74
N ASP A 115 -3.05 21.93 -17.16
CA ASP A 115 -4.27 22.74 -17.26
C ASP A 115 -4.89 22.87 -15.86
N THR A 116 -4.71 24.02 -15.24
CA THR A 116 -5.17 24.28 -13.85
C THR A 116 -6.68 24.49 -13.74
N ASP A 117 -7.42 24.59 -14.86
CA ASP A 117 -8.88 24.54 -14.86
C ASP A 117 -9.42 23.14 -14.61
N CYS A 118 -8.59 22.09 -14.84
CA CYS A 118 -8.90 20.73 -14.48
C CYS A 118 -8.96 20.56 -12.96
N ARG A 119 -10.03 19.92 -12.43
CA ARG A 119 -10.17 19.72 -10.98
C ARG A 119 -8.98 19.02 -10.34
N LEU A 120 -8.34 18.08 -11.05
CA LEU A 120 -7.16 17.37 -10.53
C LEU A 120 -5.98 18.30 -10.24
N PHE A 121 -5.82 19.35 -11.03
CA PHE A 121 -4.70 20.30 -10.94
C PHE A 121 -5.08 21.67 -10.39
N ARG A 122 -6.31 21.82 -9.92
CA ARG A 122 -6.80 23.08 -9.37
C ARG A 122 -5.95 23.55 -8.19
N GLY A 123 -5.56 24.83 -8.23
CA GLY A 123 -4.75 25.44 -7.19
C GLY A 123 -3.27 25.09 -7.21
N LEU A 124 -2.82 24.36 -8.23
CA LEU A 124 -1.41 24.06 -8.45
C LEU A 124 -0.78 25.08 -9.41
N PRO A 125 0.57 25.17 -9.45
CA PRO A 125 1.24 25.93 -10.52
C PRO A 125 1.00 25.25 -11.88
N GLU A 126 1.02 26.06 -12.94
CA GLU A 126 0.87 25.58 -14.34
C GLU A 126 2.01 24.64 -14.77
N GLN A 127 3.13 24.63 -14.05
CA GLN A 127 4.31 23.83 -14.34
C GLN A 127 4.95 23.34 -13.04
N SER A 128 5.34 22.07 -12.98
CA SER A 128 6.15 21.53 -11.90
C SER A 128 6.87 20.24 -12.29
N ILE A 129 7.71 19.75 -11.38
CA ILE A 129 8.42 18.48 -11.57
C ILE A 129 7.53 17.30 -11.18
N THR A 130 7.44 16.33 -12.12
CA THR A 130 6.78 15.03 -11.88
C THR A 130 7.77 13.88 -12.06
N TRP A 131 7.45 12.74 -11.46
CA TRP A 131 8.25 11.52 -11.61
C TRP A 131 7.67 10.61 -12.68
N MET A 132 8.39 10.47 -13.77
CA MET A 132 8.04 9.59 -14.88
C MET A 132 8.74 8.23 -14.77
N SER A 133 8.05 7.18 -15.18
CA SER A 133 8.59 5.83 -15.28
C SER A 133 7.82 5.03 -16.32
N HIS A 134 7.93 5.41 -17.60
CA HIS A 134 7.16 4.76 -18.66
C HIS A 134 7.93 4.62 -19.99
N GLY A 135 7.68 3.48 -20.66
CA GLY A 135 8.14 3.21 -22.03
C GLY A 135 7.01 3.23 -23.07
N ASP A 136 5.77 3.18 -22.60
CA ASP A 136 4.56 3.29 -23.42
C ASP A 136 3.85 4.59 -23.12
N TYR A 137 3.10 5.12 -24.10
CA TYR A 137 2.34 6.36 -23.96
C TYR A 137 1.01 6.27 -24.71
N MET A 138 0.09 7.16 -24.41
CA MET A 138 -1.18 7.30 -25.13
C MET A 138 -0.95 8.03 -26.45
N ALA A 139 -0.93 7.29 -27.57
CA ALA A 139 -0.80 7.87 -28.91
C ALA A 139 -2.10 8.54 -29.36
N LYS A 140 -3.25 8.04 -28.86
CA LYS A 140 -4.57 8.62 -29.10
C LYS A 140 -5.35 8.69 -27.79
N VAL A 141 -5.82 9.89 -27.47
CA VAL A 141 -6.72 10.14 -26.33
C VAL A 141 -8.15 9.75 -26.73
N PRO A 142 -8.95 9.09 -25.85
CA PRO A 142 -10.35 8.80 -26.16
C PRO A 142 -11.16 10.07 -26.45
N GLU A 143 -12.16 9.99 -27.33
CA GLU A 143 -12.91 11.19 -27.83
C GLU A 143 -13.57 12.03 -26.72
N SER A 144 -14.02 11.38 -25.65
CA SER A 144 -14.68 12.07 -24.51
C SER A 144 -13.69 12.72 -23.55
N PHE A 145 -12.40 12.45 -23.69
CA PHE A 145 -11.37 13.01 -22.82
C PHE A 145 -10.73 14.25 -23.42
N ARG A 146 -10.40 15.20 -22.57
CA ARG A 146 -9.51 16.31 -22.92
C ARG A 146 -8.12 16.08 -22.36
N LEU A 147 -7.13 16.60 -23.05
CA LEU A 147 -5.75 16.64 -22.61
C LEU A 147 -5.59 17.72 -21.54
N VAL A 148 -4.97 17.37 -20.41
CA VAL A 148 -4.83 18.28 -19.25
C VAL A 148 -3.42 18.35 -18.69
N ALA A 149 -2.49 17.54 -19.21
CA ALA A 149 -1.07 17.68 -18.91
C ALA A 149 -0.21 17.15 -20.04
N HIS A 150 0.96 17.78 -20.24
CA HIS A 150 1.98 17.37 -21.21
C HIS A 150 3.38 17.67 -20.67
N SER A 151 4.38 17.02 -21.27
CA SER A 151 5.79 17.34 -21.13
C SER A 151 6.37 17.68 -22.49
N ASP A 152 7.64 18.07 -22.56
CA ASP A 152 8.32 18.31 -23.84
C ASP A 152 8.42 17.06 -24.71
N ALA A 153 8.61 15.90 -24.10
CA ALA A 153 8.76 14.63 -24.81
C ALA A 153 7.43 13.87 -25.00
N CYS A 154 6.49 14.00 -24.09
CA CYS A 154 5.20 13.30 -24.11
C CYS A 154 4.01 14.28 -24.16
N PRO A 155 3.26 14.32 -25.27
CA PRO A 155 2.11 15.23 -25.40
C PRO A 155 0.89 14.80 -24.57
N THR A 156 0.84 13.56 -24.08
CA THR A 156 -0.34 12.94 -23.47
C THR A 156 -0.05 12.46 -22.04
N VAL A 157 0.47 13.35 -21.19
CA VAL A 157 0.83 13.04 -19.81
C VAL A 157 -0.38 13.00 -18.87
N GLY A 158 -1.42 13.77 -19.16
CA GLY A 158 -2.63 13.80 -18.35
C GLY A 158 -3.90 13.96 -19.18
N ILE A 159 -4.93 13.20 -18.85
CA ILE A 159 -6.23 13.22 -19.52
C ILE A 159 -7.38 13.26 -18.49
N CYS A 160 -8.51 13.86 -18.85
CA CYS A 160 -9.71 13.78 -18.01
C CYS A 160 -11.01 13.75 -18.84
N ASP A 161 -12.02 13.09 -18.28
CA ASP A 161 -13.42 13.23 -18.61
C ASP A 161 -14.16 13.64 -17.34
N GLU A 162 -14.31 14.94 -17.14
CA GLU A 162 -14.90 15.50 -15.92
C GLU A 162 -16.37 15.13 -15.75
N ALA A 163 -17.09 14.88 -16.84
CA ALA A 163 -18.51 14.51 -16.78
C ALA A 163 -18.70 13.12 -16.12
N ARG A 164 -17.77 12.20 -16.35
CA ARG A 164 -17.79 10.86 -15.75
C ARG A 164 -16.93 10.77 -14.49
N GLY A 165 -16.13 11.79 -14.18
CA GLY A 165 -15.19 11.77 -13.06
C GLY A 165 -13.95 10.91 -13.34
N PHE A 166 -13.55 10.74 -14.61
CA PHE A 166 -12.39 9.95 -14.99
C PHE A 166 -11.18 10.82 -15.23
N TYR A 167 -10.08 10.48 -14.56
CA TYR A 167 -8.80 11.18 -14.62
C TYR A 167 -7.68 10.19 -14.82
N GLY A 168 -6.69 10.56 -15.62
CA GLY A 168 -5.52 9.74 -15.83
C GLY A 168 -4.25 10.57 -15.88
N VAL A 169 -3.19 10.08 -15.24
CA VAL A 169 -1.85 10.68 -15.26
C VAL A 169 -0.81 9.62 -15.59
N GLN A 170 0.16 9.97 -16.43
CA GLN A 170 1.24 9.09 -16.82
C GLN A 170 2.35 9.01 -15.75
N PHE A 171 2.53 10.07 -14.98
CA PHE A 171 3.48 10.15 -13.88
C PHE A 171 2.93 9.52 -12.57
N HIS A 172 3.79 9.45 -11.57
CA HIS A 172 3.50 8.88 -10.27
C HIS A 172 3.29 10.00 -9.22
N PRO A 173 2.04 10.38 -8.90
CA PRO A 173 1.75 11.40 -7.90
C PRO A 173 2.03 10.95 -6.47
N GLU A 174 2.11 9.64 -6.23
CA GLU A 174 2.33 9.06 -4.91
C GLU A 174 3.75 9.20 -4.38
N VAL A 175 4.75 9.34 -5.28
CA VAL A 175 6.15 9.42 -4.88
C VAL A 175 6.59 10.85 -4.53
N ASN A 176 7.56 10.98 -3.61
CA ASN A 176 8.06 12.28 -3.15
C ASN A 176 8.74 13.13 -4.24
N HIS A 177 9.12 12.52 -5.36
CA HIS A 177 9.75 13.21 -6.48
C HIS A 177 8.76 13.98 -7.36
N THR A 178 7.47 13.74 -7.21
CA THR A 178 6.40 14.56 -7.78
C THR A 178 6.04 15.64 -6.76
N GLU A 179 6.41 16.90 -7.05
CA GLU A 179 6.37 17.98 -6.06
C GLU A 179 4.99 18.25 -5.49
N TYR A 180 3.94 18.20 -6.30
CA TYR A 180 2.56 18.46 -5.88
C TYR A 180 1.67 17.21 -5.90
N GLY A 181 2.27 16.01 -5.91
CA GLY A 181 1.55 14.76 -6.05
C GLY A 181 0.50 14.54 -4.96
N GLN A 182 0.82 14.89 -3.70
CA GLN A 182 -0.14 14.80 -2.60
C GLN A 182 -1.35 15.74 -2.79
N ALA A 183 -1.12 16.95 -3.32
CA ALA A 183 -2.20 17.89 -3.61
C ALA A 183 -3.09 17.39 -4.76
N MET A 184 -2.53 16.77 -5.79
CA MET A 184 -3.28 16.13 -6.87
C MET A 184 -4.17 15.01 -6.35
N LEU A 185 -3.63 14.10 -5.52
CA LEU A 185 -4.41 13.04 -4.88
C LEU A 185 -5.52 13.60 -3.99
N ARG A 186 -5.22 14.65 -3.22
CA ARG A 186 -6.21 15.35 -2.42
C ARG A 186 -7.32 15.96 -3.29
N ASN A 187 -6.99 16.61 -4.41
CA ASN A 187 -7.97 17.15 -5.34
C ASN A 187 -8.87 16.05 -5.90
N PHE A 188 -8.33 14.90 -6.29
CA PHE A 188 -9.14 13.77 -6.72
C PHE A 188 -10.11 13.32 -5.61
N LEU A 189 -9.63 13.16 -4.38
CA LEU A 189 -10.45 12.68 -3.28
C LEU A 189 -11.55 13.67 -2.88
N TYR A 190 -11.24 14.97 -2.80
CA TYR A 190 -12.18 15.97 -2.27
C TYR A 190 -13.01 16.63 -3.35
N GLU A 191 -12.38 17.05 -4.47
CA GLU A 191 -13.06 17.81 -5.52
C GLU A 191 -13.80 16.91 -6.52
N VAL A 192 -13.36 15.65 -6.66
CA VAL A 192 -13.96 14.70 -7.61
C VAL A 192 -14.81 13.65 -6.89
N CYS A 193 -14.24 12.96 -5.89
CA CYS A 193 -14.95 11.91 -5.15
C CYS A 193 -15.87 12.46 -4.02
N GLY A 194 -15.73 13.73 -3.65
CA GLY A 194 -16.55 14.35 -2.59
C GLY A 194 -16.25 13.81 -1.18
N ALA A 195 -15.00 13.43 -0.90
CA ALA A 195 -14.60 12.98 0.43
C ALA A 195 -14.79 14.10 1.47
N THR A 196 -15.21 13.73 2.68
CA THR A 196 -15.39 14.68 3.81
C THR A 196 -14.19 14.78 4.72
N GLY A 197 -13.24 13.81 4.62
CA GLY A 197 -12.03 13.79 5.45
C GLY A 197 -12.26 13.40 6.90
N GLU A 198 -13.35 12.71 7.19
CA GLU A 198 -13.71 12.31 8.56
C GLU A 198 -12.93 11.10 9.08
N TRP A 199 -12.28 10.34 8.20
CA TRP A 199 -11.48 9.21 8.60
C TRP A 199 -10.15 9.65 9.19
N THR A 200 -9.79 9.09 10.37
CA THR A 200 -8.48 9.32 10.99
C THR A 200 -7.81 8.01 11.37
N MET A 201 -6.47 8.03 11.52
CA MET A 201 -5.73 6.88 12.06
C MET A 201 -6.18 6.51 13.48
N GLY A 202 -6.63 7.50 14.28
CA GLY A 202 -7.21 7.25 15.60
C GLY A 202 -8.51 6.45 15.54
N ASP A 203 -9.37 6.74 14.56
CA ASP A 203 -10.61 5.97 14.33
C ASP A 203 -10.29 4.55 13.87
N PHE A 204 -9.32 4.41 12.96
CA PHE A 204 -8.86 3.11 12.50
C PHE A 204 -8.29 2.28 13.67
N MET A 205 -7.48 2.88 14.53
CA MET A 205 -6.93 2.22 15.72
C MET A 205 -8.04 1.76 16.66
N ARG A 206 -9.00 2.63 17.00
CA ARG A 206 -10.15 2.27 17.87
C ARG A 206 -10.93 1.11 17.30
N LYS A 207 -11.27 1.20 16.01
CA LYS A 207 -12.01 0.13 15.33
C LYS A 207 -11.22 -1.18 15.29
N SER A 208 -9.92 -1.13 15.00
CA SER A 208 -9.05 -2.32 15.01
C SER A 208 -9.03 -2.98 16.39
N ILE A 209 -8.97 -2.20 17.46
CA ILE A 209 -9.03 -2.70 18.83
C ILE A 209 -10.37 -3.38 19.12
N GLU A 210 -11.49 -2.77 18.70
CA GLU A 210 -12.83 -3.37 18.85
C GLU A 210 -12.96 -4.68 18.07
N ASP A 211 -12.51 -4.71 16.81
CA ASP A 211 -12.55 -5.89 15.95
C ASP A 211 -11.68 -7.03 16.52
N ILE A 212 -10.50 -6.70 17.06
CA ILE A 212 -9.63 -7.67 17.76
C ILE A 212 -10.33 -8.23 19.01
N ARG A 213 -10.90 -7.37 19.85
CA ARG A 213 -11.64 -7.81 21.05
C ARG A 213 -12.80 -8.75 20.70
N ALA A 214 -13.56 -8.38 19.68
CA ALA A 214 -14.67 -9.22 19.23
C ALA A 214 -14.22 -10.58 18.67
N LYS A 215 -13.08 -10.61 17.97
CA LYS A 215 -12.53 -11.84 17.41
C LYS A 215 -11.90 -12.75 18.45
N VAL A 216 -11.17 -12.18 19.40
CA VAL A 216 -10.41 -12.93 20.41
C VAL A 216 -11.31 -13.41 21.55
N GLY A 217 -12.27 -12.58 21.99
CA GLY A 217 -13.11 -12.88 23.15
C GLY A 217 -12.25 -13.19 24.38
N ASP A 218 -12.48 -14.36 25.00
CA ASP A 218 -11.73 -14.84 26.16
C ASP A 218 -10.47 -15.65 25.79
N GLY A 219 -10.13 -15.73 24.50
CA GLY A 219 -9.01 -16.52 23.98
C GLY A 219 -7.64 -15.92 24.33
N LYS A 220 -6.62 -16.76 24.30
CA LYS A 220 -5.22 -16.38 24.53
C LYS A 220 -4.52 -16.10 23.20
N VAL A 221 -3.78 -14.99 23.15
CA VAL A 221 -3.02 -14.55 21.98
C VAL A 221 -1.53 -14.70 22.23
N LEU A 222 -0.83 -15.31 21.30
CA LEU A 222 0.63 -15.36 21.26
C LEU A 222 1.15 -14.50 20.14
N LEU A 223 2.06 -13.58 20.44
CA LEU A 223 2.71 -12.71 19.44
C LEU A 223 4.21 -12.99 19.35
N ALA A 224 4.72 -13.19 18.15
CA ALA A 224 6.16 -13.15 17.88
C ALA A 224 6.63 -11.70 17.81
N LEU A 225 7.35 -11.25 18.84
CA LEU A 225 7.88 -9.90 18.95
C LEU A 225 9.33 -9.88 18.46
N SER A 226 9.61 -9.19 17.34
CA SER A 226 10.95 -9.11 16.75
C SER A 226 11.77 -7.90 17.23
N GLY A 227 11.17 -6.97 17.98
CA GLY A 227 11.76 -5.69 18.32
C GLY A 227 11.68 -4.64 17.21
N GLY A 228 11.23 -5.00 16.00
CA GLY A 228 10.97 -4.06 14.91
C GLY A 228 9.68 -3.27 15.08
N VAL A 229 9.51 -2.20 14.29
CA VAL A 229 8.36 -1.27 14.37
C VAL A 229 7.04 -2.02 14.20
N ASP A 230 6.93 -2.90 13.20
CA ASP A 230 5.66 -3.56 12.84
C ASP A 230 5.18 -4.50 13.95
N SER A 231 6.07 -5.34 14.48
CA SER A 231 5.74 -6.23 15.59
C SER A 231 5.42 -5.45 16.89
N SER A 232 6.06 -4.30 17.10
CA SER A 232 5.78 -3.42 18.25
C SER A 232 4.43 -2.74 18.11
N VAL A 233 4.04 -2.29 16.91
CA VAL A 233 2.70 -1.74 16.65
C VAL A 233 1.63 -2.82 16.83
N ALA A 234 1.88 -4.04 16.36
CA ALA A 234 0.98 -5.16 16.57
C ALA A 234 0.84 -5.49 18.08
N ALA A 235 1.96 -5.49 18.84
CA ALA A 235 1.94 -5.66 20.28
C ALA A 235 1.11 -4.57 20.99
N ALA A 236 1.26 -3.30 20.57
CA ALA A 236 0.52 -2.18 21.12
C ALA A 236 -0.99 -2.32 20.92
N LEU A 237 -1.41 -2.63 19.70
CA LEU A 237 -2.83 -2.82 19.39
C LEU A 237 -3.43 -4.01 20.15
N LEU A 238 -2.70 -5.12 20.21
CA LEU A 238 -3.13 -6.31 20.93
C LEU A 238 -3.18 -6.08 22.46
N ALA A 239 -2.18 -5.40 23.03
CA ALA A 239 -2.16 -5.07 24.45
C ALA A 239 -3.37 -4.22 24.84
N GLU A 240 -3.69 -3.19 24.06
CA GLU A 240 -4.87 -2.35 24.28
C GLU A 240 -6.19 -3.11 24.07
N ALA A 241 -6.18 -4.10 23.16
CA ALA A 241 -7.38 -4.88 22.87
C ALA A 241 -7.66 -5.96 23.92
N VAL A 242 -6.66 -6.75 24.32
CA VAL A 242 -6.84 -7.98 25.09
C VAL A 242 -6.01 -8.06 26.38
N GLY A 243 -5.14 -7.08 26.64
CA GLY A 243 -4.39 -6.97 27.89
C GLY A 243 -3.63 -8.24 28.27
N SER A 244 -3.85 -8.73 29.48
CA SER A 244 -3.19 -9.92 30.04
C SER A 244 -3.42 -11.25 29.31
N GLN A 245 -4.34 -11.30 28.34
CA GLN A 245 -4.51 -12.44 27.43
C GLN A 245 -3.38 -12.53 26.39
N LEU A 246 -2.61 -11.43 26.21
CA LEU A 246 -1.49 -11.37 25.28
C LEU A 246 -0.21 -11.88 25.94
N THR A 247 0.44 -12.83 25.27
CA THR A 247 1.81 -13.22 25.56
C THR A 247 2.69 -12.89 24.37
N CYS A 248 3.73 -12.08 24.57
CA CYS A 248 4.73 -11.75 23.57
C CYS A 248 6.00 -12.57 23.83
N ILE A 249 6.48 -13.28 22.82
CA ILE A 249 7.79 -13.95 22.87
C ILE A 249 8.79 -13.13 22.07
N PHE A 250 9.84 -12.66 22.75
CA PHE A 250 10.98 -11.99 22.17
C PHE A 250 12.20 -12.91 22.24
N VAL A 251 12.75 -13.27 21.09
CA VAL A 251 13.90 -14.19 20.97
C VAL A 251 15.19 -13.40 20.79
N ASP A 252 16.04 -13.44 21.79
CA ASP A 252 17.42 -12.93 21.69
C ASP A 252 18.31 -13.99 21.04
N HIS A 253 18.56 -13.82 19.76
CA HIS A 253 19.31 -14.76 18.92
C HIS A 253 20.81 -14.43 18.81
N GLY A 254 21.31 -13.46 19.58
CA GLY A 254 22.71 -13.05 19.55
C GLY A 254 23.16 -12.22 18.36
N LEU A 255 22.22 -11.87 17.44
CA LEU A 255 22.47 -11.02 16.27
C LEU A 255 21.74 -9.67 16.40
N LEU A 256 21.26 -9.36 17.59
CA LEU A 256 20.61 -8.09 17.90
C LEU A 256 21.63 -6.95 17.91
N ARG A 257 21.13 -5.70 17.81
CA ARG A 257 21.94 -4.52 18.07
C ARG A 257 22.32 -4.47 19.54
N LYS A 258 23.37 -3.71 19.84
CA LYS A 258 23.82 -3.54 21.23
C LYS A 258 22.65 -3.00 22.08
N ASN A 259 22.36 -3.69 23.18
CA ASN A 259 21.32 -3.40 24.17
C ASN A 259 19.86 -3.49 23.64
N GLU A 260 19.64 -3.91 22.40
CA GLU A 260 18.29 -3.96 21.80
C GLU A 260 17.31 -4.83 22.60
N GLY A 261 17.76 -5.96 23.14
CA GLY A 261 16.94 -6.82 24.01
C GLY A 261 16.48 -6.12 25.28
N ASP A 262 17.36 -5.35 25.91
CA ASP A 262 17.06 -4.60 27.14
C ASP A 262 16.14 -3.39 26.83
N GLU A 263 16.33 -2.75 25.69
CA GLU A 263 15.46 -1.65 25.21
C GLU A 263 14.04 -2.14 24.93
N VAL A 264 13.89 -3.30 24.28
CA VAL A 264 12.56 -3.91 24.03
C VAL A 264 11.88 -4.27 25.36
N GLU A 265 12.60 -4.89 26.28
CA GLU A 265 12.07 -5.26 27.59
C GLU A 265 11.63 -4.01 28.39
N ALA A 266 12.44 -2.96 28.41
CA ALA A 266 12.11 -1.69 29.03
C ALA A 266 10.91 -0.99 28.40
N ALA A 267 10.76 -1.06 27.08
CA ALA A 267 9.63 -0.46 26.37
C ALA A 267 8.28 -1.06 26.75
N PHE A 268 8.25 -2.35 27.05
CA PHE A 268 7.01 -3.08 27.34
C PHE A 268 6.79 -3.38 28.84
N GLN A 269 7.74 -3.04 29.73
CA GLN A 269 7.69 -3.38 31.16
C GLN A 269 6.46 -2.86 31.92
N ASN A 270 5.85 -1.75 31.44
CA ASN A 270 4.70 -1.11 32.10
C ASN A 270 3.37 -1.47 31.40
N TRP A 271 3.39 -2.38 30.45
CA TRP A 271 2.20 -2.78 29.71
C TRP A 271 1.55 -4.00 30.39
N ASP A 272 0.23 -4.08 30.33
CA ASP A 272 -0.53 -5.25 30.83
C ASP A 272 -0.43 -6.42 29.85
N ILE A 273 0.77 -6.97 29.66
CA ILE A 273 1.08 -8.11 28.81
C ILE A 273 2.04 -9.07 29.48
N ASN A 274 2.06 -10.31 29.01
CA ASN A 274 3.07 -11.28 29.41
C ASN A 274 4.23 -11.24 28.41
N LEU A 275 5.37 -10.65 28.79
CA LEU A 275 6.57 -10.62 27.95
C LEU A 275 7.53 -11.74 28.38
N VAL A 276 7.86 -12.62 27.45
CA VAL A 276 8.83 -13.70 27.60
C VAL A 276 10.04 -13.44 26.74
N ARG A 277 11.18 -13.07 27.35
CA ARG A 277 12.47 -12.97 26.65
C ARG A 277 13.18 -14.31 26.71
N VAL A 278 13.53 -14.84 25.55
CA VAL A 278 14.23 -16.12 25.38
C VAL A 278 15.64 -15.84 24.94
N ASN A 279 16.63 -16.16 25.78
CA ASN A 279 18.03 -16.12 25.36
C ASN A 279 18.37 -17.40 24.59
N ALA A 280 18.52 -17.25 23.28
CA ALA A 280 18.86 -18.31 22.34
C ALA A 280 20.20 -18.08 21.61
N GLU A 281 21.02 -17.12 22.07
CA GLU A 281 22.27 -16.70 21.44
C GLU A 281 23.16 -17.88 21.07
N GLU A 282 23.54 -18.72 22.03
CA GLU A 282 24.40 -19.87 21.83
C GLU A 282 23.85 -20.84 20.76
N ARG A 283 22.55 -21.04 20.77
CA ARG A 283 21.85 -21.93 19.84
C ARG A 283 21.94 -21.44 18.40
N PHE A 284 21.67 -20.16 18.16
CA PHE A 284 21.78 -19.56 16.84
C PHE A 284 23.23 -19.48 16.37
N LEU A 285 24.15 -19.00 17.18
CA LEU A 285 25.54 -18.85 16.80
C LEU A 285 26.21 -20.21 16.49
N THR A 286 25.84 -21.25 17.23
CA THR A 286 26.34 -22.62 16.96
C THR A 286 25.89 -23.11 15.58
N ARG A 287 24.62 -22.87 15.20
CA ARG A 287 24.09 -23.27 13.90
C ARG A 287 24.62 -22.43 12.72
N LEU A 288 25.01 -21.20 12.98
CA LEU A 288 25.59 -20.30 11.99
C LEU A 288 27.10 -20.44 11.82
N LYS A 289 27.74 -21.23 12.68
CA LYS A 289 29.18 -21.43 12.63
C LYS A 289 29.61 -21.99 11.27
N ASP A 290 30.61 -21.37 10.68
CA ASP A 290 31.20 -21.73 9.37
C ASP A 290 30.23 -21.56 8.16
N VAL A 291 29.07 -20.97 8.34
CA VAL A 291 28.13 -20.63 7.25
C VAL A 291 28.45 -19.24 6.71
N SER A 292 28.89 -19.16 5.45
CA SER A 292 29.26 -17.90 4.80
C SER A 292 28.15 -17.38 3.86
N ASP A 293 27.42 -18.30 3.21
CA ASP A 293 26.38 -17.96 2.25
C ASP A 293 25.18 -17.21 2.90
N PRO A 294 24.82 -16.01 2.41
CA PRO A 294 23.76 -15.20 3.01
C PRO A 294 22.36 -15.87 3.00
N GLU A 295 22.04 -16.59 1.92
CA GLU A 295 20.74 -17.24 1.78
C GLU A 295 20.61 -18.43 2.75
N THR A 296 21.67 -19.20 2.92
CA THR A 296 21.74 -20.29 3.88
C THR A 296 21.63 -19.75 5.32
N LYS A 297 22.30 -18.63 5.64
CA LYS A 297 22.15 -17.96 6.94
C LYS A 297 20.69 -17.59 7.21
N ARG A 298 20.02 -16.97 6.24
CA ARG A 298 18.63 -16.56 6.37
C ARG A 298 17.71 -17.74 6.66
N LYS A 299 17.88 -18.84 5.94
CA LYS A 299 17.11 -20.08 6.15
C LYS A 299 17.33 -20.66 7.54
N ILE A 300 18.59 -20.77 7.98
CA ILE A 300 18.92 -21.28 9.32
C ILE A 300 18.30 -20.42 10.42
N ILE A 301 18.42 -19.09 10.30
CA ILE A 301 17.85 -18.15 11.29
C ILE A 301 16.32 -18.31 11.35
N GLY A 302 15.65 -18.32 10.19
CA GLY A 302 14.20 -18.47 10.13
C GLY A 302 13.71 -19.79 10.72
N GLU A 303 14.32 -20.93 10.36
CA GLU A 303 13.97 -22.23 10.92
C GLU A 303 14.17 -22.29 12.43
N GLU A 304 15.30 -21.77 12.91
CA GLU A 304 15.61 -21.84 14.32
C GLU A 304 14.72 -20.93 15.15
N PHE A 305 14.36 -19.75 14.60
CA PHE A 305 13.41 -18.87 15.22
C PHE A 305 12.03 -19.53 15.42
N ILE A 306 11.53 -20.21 14.39
CA ILE A 306 10.27 -20.96 14.48
C ILE A 306 10.33 -22.03 15.56
N ARG A 307 11.43 -22.81 15.61
CA ARG A 307 11.60 -23.87 16.62
C ARG A 307 11.60 -23.33 18.05
N VAL A 308 12.38 -22.26 18.30
CA VAL A 308 12.40 -21.61 19.62
C VAL A 308 11.01 -21.10 19.99
N PHE A 309 10.34 -20.48 19.05
CA PHE A 309 8.99 -19.94 19.25
C PHE A 309 7.97 -21.06 19.58
N GLU A 310 8.01 -22.18 18.86
CA GLU A 310 7.16 -23.34 19.12
C GLU A 310 7.44 -24.00 20.48
N GLU A 311 8.71 -24.11 20.88
CA GLU A 311 9.13 -24.67 22.15
C GLU A 311 8.61 -23.81 23.32
N GLU A 312 8.76 -22.49 23.23
CA GLU A 312 8.24 -21.57 24.25
C GLU A 312 6.72 -21.51 24.25
N GLY A 313 6.07 -21.53 23.07
CA GLY A 313 4.62 -21.61 22.97
C GLY A 313 4.03 -22.83 23.67
N LYS A 314 4.70 -24.00 23.59
CA LYS A 314 4.28 -25.22 24.31
C LYS A 314 4.37 -25.06 25.82
N LYS A 315 5.32 -24.28 26.35
CA LYS A 315 5.47 -24.03 27.81
C LYS A 315 4.36 -23.11 28.34
N ILE A 316 3.86 -22.19 27.50
CA ILE A 316 2.78 -21.27 27.85
C ILE A 316 1.43 -21.98 27.97
N GLY A 317 1.27 -23.12 27.29
CA GLY A 317 0.05 -23.93 27.31
C GLY A 317 -0.84 -23.69 26.08
N SER A 318 -2.16 -23.84 26.26
CA SER A 318 -3.08 -23.63 25.13
C SER A 318 -3.11 -22.17 24.71
N VAL A 319 -2.93 -21.92 23.41
CA VAL A 319 -3.02 -20.63 22.75
C VAL A 319 -4.06 -20.75 21.65
N ASP A 320 -4.99 -19.80 21.59
CA ASP A 320 -6.10 -19.83 20.64
C ASP A 320 -5.76 -19.07 19.36
N TYR A 321 -4.91 -18.05 19.46
CA TYR A 321 -4.54 -17.17 18.34
C TYR A 321 -3.04 -16.93 18.28
N LEU A 322 -2.49 -17.03 17.08
CA LEU A 322 -1.13 -16.59 16.76
C LEU A 322 -1.18 -15.27 16.01
N ALA A 323 -0.45 -14.27 16.51
CA ALA A 323 -0.27 -12.99 15.85
C ALA A 323 1.17 -12.85 15.37
N GLN A 324 1.33 -12.30 14.20
CA GLN A 324 2.64 -12.04 13.59
C GLN A 324 2.60 -10.72 12.82
N GLY A 325 3.62 -9.90 12.99
CA GLY A 325 3.84 -8.73 12.16
C GLY A 325 4.47 -9.15 10.85
N THR A 326 3.69 -9.11 9.77
CA THR A 326 4.18 -9.38 8.41
C THR A 326 3.91 -8.16 7.56
N ILE A 327 4.92 -7.70 6.83
CA ILE A 327 4.79 -6.58 5.89
C ILE A 327 4.72 -7.11 4.46
N TYR A 328 3.97 -6.40 3.62
CA TYR A 328 3.99 -6.66 2.18
C TYR A 328 5.31 -6.10 1.60
N PRO A 329 6.08 -6.83 0.79
CA PRO A 329 5.74 -8.08 0.09
C PRO A 329 6.30 -9.39 0.70
N ASP A 330 6.43 -9.48 1.98
CA ASP A 330 7.02 -10.67 2.65
C ASP A 330 6.18 -11.95 2.52
#